data_39aee21a4dd912c92e866e23b99998ea
#
_entry.id   39aee21a4dd912c92e866e23b99998ea
#
_cell.length_a   1.000
_cell.length_b   1.000
_cell.length_c   1.000
_cell.angle_alpha   90.00
_cell.angle_beta   90.00
_cell.angle_gamma   90.00
#
_symmetry.space_group_name_H-M   'P 1'
#
loop_
_entity.id
_entity.type
_entity.pdbx_description
1 polymer ?
#
loop_
_entity_poly.entity_id
_entity_poly.type
_entity_poly.pdbx_seq_one_letter_code
_entity_poly.pdbx_strand_id
1 'polypeptide(L)' 'MILIIDNYDNVSYNLAQIVRQIKDDVLVKRISELSVDEIKLMKPTHIIISSGSESIQNMAPYKSIINEFKDSVAILGIGV' A
#
# COMPACT_ATOMS: atom_id res chain seq x y z
N MET A 1 -2.77 11.55 3.89
CA MET A 1 -1.73 10.56 4.25
C MET A 1 -1.58 9.56 3.12
N ILE A 2 -0.36 9.18 2.83
CA ILE A 2 -0.05 8.18 1.82
C ILE A 2 0.29 6.88 2.54
N LEU A 3 -0.45 5.82 2.21
CA LEU A 3 -0.22 4.49 2.77
C LEU A 3 0.53 3.64 1.74
N ILE A 4 1.68 3.12 2.16
CA ILE A 4 2.46 2.18 1.35
C ILE A 4 2.29 0.80 1.95
N ILE A 5 1.75 -0.12 1.16
CA ILE A 5 1.53 -1.50 1.59
C ILE A 5 2.68 -2.35 1.07
N ASP A 6 3.41 -2.93 2.00
CA ASP A 6 4.61 -3.72 1.74
C ASP A 6 4.28 -5.22 1.77
N ASN A 7 4.88 -5.97 0.84
CA ASN A 7 4.79 -7.42 0.81
C ASN A 7 6.18 -8.03 1.01
N TYR A 8 6.82 -7.70 2.14
CA TYR A 8 8.09 -8.30 2.57
C TYR A 8 9.26 -8.09 1.60
N ASP A 9 9.30 -6.95 0.90
CA ASP A 9 10.44 -6.65 0.05
C ASP A 9 11.15 -5.36 0.50
N ASN A 10 12.33 -5.11 -0.05
CA ASN A 10 13.13 -3.94 0.31
C ASN A 10 12.77 -2.69 -0.48
N VAL A 11 11.97 -2.83 -1.51
CA VAL A 11 11.60 -1.73 -2.40
C VAL A 11 10.75 -0.70 -1.67
N SER A 12 9.93 -1.16 -0.72
CA SER A 12 9.02 -0.29 0.01
C SER A 12 9.73 0.77 0.83
N TYR A 13 10.88 0.45 1.43
CA TYR A 13 11.63 1.44 2.20
C TYR A 13 12.25 2.51 1.30
N ASN A 14 12.81 2.11 0.18
CA ASN A 14 13.37 3.06 -0.79
C ASN A 14 12.27 3.96 -1.35
N LEU A 15 11.13 3.36 -1.66
CA LEU A 15 9.98 4.09 -2.16
C LEU A 15 9.47 5.09 -1.13
N ALA A 16 9.39 4.69 0.14
CA ALA A 16 8.97 5.56 1.22
C ALA A 16 9.89 6.78 1.36
N GLN A 17 11.19 6.58 1.24
CA GLN A 17 12.15 7.69 1.32
C GLN A 17 11.95 8.68 0.17
N ILE A 18 11.71 8.18 -1.02
CA ILE A 18 11.45 9.05 -2.19
C ILE A 18 10.15 9.82 -1.99
N VAL A 19 9.11 9.17 -1.57
CA VAL A 19 7.79 9.81 -1.38
C VAL A 19 7.85 10.83 -0.26
N ARG A 20 8.59 10.57 0.82
CA ARG A 20 8.74 11.51 1.94
C ARG A 20 9.44 12.81 1.55
N GLN A 21 10.24 12.81 0.50
CA GLN A 21 10.83 14.04 -0.01
C GLN A 21 9.80 14.97 -0.62
N ILE A 22 8.66 14.42 -1.03
CA ILE A 22 7.57 15.17 -1.66
C ILE A 22 6.46 15.44 -0.64
N LYS A 23 6.13 14.44 0.17
CA LYS A 23 5.08 14.50 1.20
C LYS A 23 5.59 13.88 2.47
N ASP A 24 5.42 14.56 3.60
CA ASP A 24 5.88 14.06 4.90
C ASP A 24 4.98 13.00 5.51
N ASP A 25 3.71 12.99 5.14
CA ASP A 25 2.70 12.14 5.78
C ASP A 25 2.59 10.79 5.06
N VAL A 26 3.57 9.94 5.30
CA VAL A 26 3.69 8.61 4.68
C VAL A 26 3.78 7.55 5.75
N LEU A 27 3.00 6.49 5.63
CA LEU A 27 3.03 5.35 6.53
C LEU A 27 3.27 4.07 5.72
N VAL A 28 4.22 3.25 6.17
CA VAL A 28 4.52 1.94 5.57
C VAL A 28 3.98 0.85 6.49
N LYS A 29 3.14 -0.03 5.95
CA LYS A 29 2.61 -1.18 6.68
C LYS A 29 2.72 -2.42 5.82
N ARG A 30 2.96 -3.57 6.45
CA ARG A 30 2.96 -4.85 5.76
C ARG A 30 1.53 -5.32 5.54
N ILE A 31 1.31 -5.98 4.42
CA ILE A 31 -0.03 -6.48 4.08
C ILE A 31 -0.60 -7.41 5.16
N SER A 32 0.26 -8.19 5.82
CA SER A 32 -0.16 -9.09 6.89
C SER A 32 -0.65 -8.37 8.15
N GLU A 33 -0.30 -7.09 8.30
CA GLU A 33 -0.67 -6.28 9.46
C GLU A 33 -1.92 -5.43 9.22
N LEU A 34 -2.50 -5.51 8.03
CA LEU A 34 -3.58 -4.60 7.62
C LEU A 34 -4.88 -5.35 7.40
N SER A 35 -5.97 -4.67 7.72
CA SER A 35 -7.31 -5.04 7.30
C SER A 35 -7.96 -3.87 6.59
N VAL A 36 -9.03 -4.13 5.84
CA VAL A 36 -9.81 -3.08 5.18
C VAL A 36 -10.33 -2.08 6.21
N ASP A 37 -10.79 -2.57 7.36
CA ASP A 37 -11.33 -1.70 8.40
C ASP A 37 -10.26 -0.76 8.98
N GLU A 38 -9.04 -1.25 9.17
CA GLU A 38 -7.94 -0.41 9.64
C GLU A 38 -7.62 0.69 8.63
N ILE A 39 -7.60 0.36 7.35
CA ILE A 39 -7.34 1.34 6.30
C ILE A 39 -8.43 2.40 6.25
N LYS A 40 -9.70 2.00 6.45
CA LYS A 40 -10.81 2.96 6.54
C LYS A 40 -10.60 3.96 7.66
N LEU A 41 -10.10 3.52 8.79
CA LEU A 41 -9.83 4.40 9.94
C LEU A 41 -8.68 5.36 9.66
N MET A 42 -7.68 4.93 8.90
CA MET A 42 -6.53 5.78 8.53
C MET A 42 -6.91 6.88 7.56
N LYS A 43 -7.92 6.68 6.73
CA LYS A 43 -8.38 7.62 5.71
C LYS A 43 -7.25 8.11 4.79
N PRO A 44 -6.51 7.21 4.15
CA PRO A 44 -5.44 7.63 3.25
C PRO A 44 -6.00 8.33 2.02
N THR A 45 -5.24 9.27 1.48
CA THR A 45 -5.58 9.90 0.21
C THR A 45 -5.05 9.09 -0.96
N HIS A 46 -3.95 8.37 -0.74
CA HIS A 46 -3.30 7.54 -1.75
C HIS A 46 -2.87 6.23 -1.12
N ILE A 47 -2.97 5.14 -1.87
CA ILE A 47 -2.46 3.83 -1.48
C ILE A 47 -1.47 3.39 -2.55
N ILE A 48 -0.25 3.06 -2.12
CA ILE A 48 0.76 2.50 -3.01
C ILE A 48 1.00 1.06 -2.58
N ILE A 49 0.85 0.13 -3.51
CA ILE A 49 1.03 -1.28 -3.27
C ILE A 49 2.35 -1.72 -3.88
N SER A 50 3.28 -2.14 -3.03
CA SER A 50 4.54 -2.73 -3.45
C SER A 50 4.40 -4.24 -3.32
N SER A 51 4.12 -4.90 -4.43
CA SER A 51 3.70 -6.30 -4.39
C SER A 51 4.84 -7.31 -4.30
N GLY A 52 6.03 -6.95 -4.75
CA GLY A 52 7.16 -7.87 -4.74
C GLY A 52 7.02 -9.03 -5.72
N SER A 53 8.00 -9.90 -5.73
CA SER A 53 8.10 -10.98 -6.71
C SER A 53 7.15 -12.16 -6.45
N GLU A 54 6.66 -12.31 -5.23
CA GLU A 54 5.80 -13.43 -4.85
C GLU A 54 4.33 -13.07 -4.73
N SER A 55 3.96 -11.92 -5.23
CA SER A 55 2.65 -11.35 -5.02
C SER A 55 1.51 -12.17 -5.64
N ILE A 56 1.78 -12.92 -6.68
CA ILE A 56 0.73 -13.65 -7.42
C ILE A 56 -0.02 -14.61 -6.50
N GLN A 57 0.70 -15.29 -5.59
CA GLN A 57 0.08 -16.26 -4.68
C GLN A 57 -0.71 -15.59 -3.57
N ASN A 58 -0.45 -14.32 -3.29
CA ASN A 58 -1.03 -13.59 -2.17
C ASN A 58 -1.90 -12.42 -2.64
N MET A 59 -2.49 -12.52 -3.81
CA MET A 59 -3.28 -11.41 -4.38
C MET A 59 -4.62 -11.19 -3.69
N ALA A 60 -5.16 -12.19 -2.99
CA ALA A 60 -6.49 -12.06 -2.40
C ALA A 60 -6.62 -10.87 -1.43
N PRO A 61 -5.68 -10.64 -0.49
CA PRO A 61 -5.76 -9.47 0.36
C PRO A 61 -5.71 -8.15 -0.41
N TYR A 62 -4.88 -8.09 -1.45
CA TYR A 62 -4.78 -6.89 -2.27
C TYR A 62 -6.05 -6.62 -3.06
N LYS A 63 -6.69 -7.66 -3.57
CA LYS A 63 -7.95 -7.52 -4.29
C LYS A 63 -9.04 -6.92 -3.42
N SER A 64 -9.12 -7.36 -2.17
CA SER A 64 -10.10 -6.82 -1.23
C SER A 64 -9.88 -5.32 -1.00
N ILE A 65 -8.63 -4.93 -0.82
CA ILE A 65 -8.28 -3.53 -0.61
C ILE A 65 -8.58 -2.70 -1.87
N ILE A 66 -8.18 -3.19 -3.03
CA ILE A 66 -8.42 -2.48 -4.28
C ILE A 66 -9.92 -2.29 -4.52
N ASN A 67 -10.70 -3.35 -4.35
CA ASN A 67 -12.15 -3.27 -4.58
C ASN A 67 -12.83 -2.30 -3.63
N GLU A 68 -12.39 -2.25 -2.37
CA GLU A 68 -13.01 -1.37 -1.38
C GLU A 68 -12.68 0.10 -1.64
N PHE A 69 -11.46 0.41 -2.08
CA PHE A 69 -10.97 1.80 -2.11
C PHE A 69 -10.83 2.39 -3.51
N LYS A 70 -10.99 1.60 -4.58
CA LYS A 70 -10.71 2.06 -5.94
C LYS A 70 -11.49 3.30 -6.38
N ASP A 71 -12.68 3.50 -5.82
CA ASP A 71 -13.55 4.63 -6.20
C ASP A 71 -13.34 5.86 -5.32
N SER A 72 -12.65 5.73 -4.20
CA SER A 72 -12.50 6.82 -3.23
C SER A 72 -11.05 7.24 -3.00
N VAL A 73 -10.09 6.40 -3.33
CA VAL A 73 -8.66 6.63 -3.06
C VAL A 73 -7.87 6.33 -4.32
N ALA A 74 -6.87 7.16 -4.60
CA ALA A 74 -5.94 6.88 -5.69
C ALA A 74 -5.05 5.70 -5.32
N ILE A 75 -5.01 4.67 -6.16
CA ILE A 75 -4.24 3.46 -5.91
C ILE A 75 -3.20 3.28 -7.02
N LEU A 76 -1.94 3.08 -6.61
CA LEU A 76 -0.84 2.80 -7.52
C LEU A 76 -0.22 1.46 -7.15
N GLY A 77 -0.14 0.56 -8.12
CA GLY A 77 0.56 -0.71 -7.94
C GLY A 77 1.96 -0.63 -8.50
N ILE A 78 2.93 -1.04 -7.71
CA ILE A 78 4.33 -1.17 -8.13
C ILE A 78 4.72 -2.62 -7.89
N GLY A 79 5.11 -3.29 -8.94
CA GLY A 79 5.46 -4.70 -8.85
C GLY A 79 6.40 -5.10 -9.96
N VAL A 80 6.81 -6.34 -9.88
CA VAL A 80 7.69 -6.94 -10.88
C VAL A 80 6.86 -7.61 -11.95
#